data_ecab053c9382b509f1558d2fb5d71dc1
#
_entry.id   ecab053c9382b509f1558d2fb5d71dc1
#
_cell.length_a   1.000
_cell.length_b   1.000
_cell.length_c   1.000
_cell.angle_alpha   90.00
_cell.angle_beta   90.00
_cell.angle_gamma   90.00
#
_symmetry.space_group_name_H-M   'P 1'
#
loop_
_entity.id
_entity.type
_entity.pdbx_description
1 polymer ?
#
loop_
_entity_poly.entity_id
_entity_poly.type
_entity_poly.pdbx_seq_one_letter_code
_entity_poly.pdbx_strand_id
1 'polypeptide(L)'
;MREVQSGRGERAGRGAKSGSAKGRHAFRNWAGHVHAHPHTFSSPASAEELSEIVTAAAAAGDRLRVVGAGHSFTPVAAGDDVMVSLDGLSGIIAVDEARKRVRFAAGTRLRDIPGLLEPVGLALENQGDVNPQALAGAISTSTHGTGIGFTGFAGTVTGLSLMGPDGAVRELSAEAESEDFDLARVSLGVLGVITEVELQCVPVFDLIAEERVAGFGELLDGLAERMRGADHFEFYWFPHTDSVLTKTNTRVEPGQAGPGRLAEAGVRNRWLNLLDKEVVENGALRLAVELGAKVPAVVPSINRIAQSVVADRTYRAPGHDVFVTPRRVRFNEMEYALPFGSGPEAIREIRDVIEAKGWTISFPLEVRCAAADDVPLSTATGRETMYIAVHRFIKEDFAEYFRVVEEILCRHGGRPHWGKIHTRTAAELDELYPRFADFCDLRSRLDPGAMFGNRFTDSLFGVAGR
;
A
#
# COMPACT_ATOMS: atom_id res chain seq x y z
N MET A 1 30.80 -6.18 -3.35
CA MET A 1 30.19 -4.96 -2.81
C MET A 1 30.99 -3.76 -3.29
N ARG A 2 30.42 -2.92 -4.15
CA ARG A 2 31.03 -1.63 -4.52
C ARG A 2 30.18 -0.53 -3.89
N GLU A 3 30.78 0.30 -3.04
CA GLU A 3 30.19 1.56 -2.60
C GLU A 3 30.05 2.50 -3.81
N VAL A 4 28.88 3.00 -4.04
CA VAL A 4 28.62 4.02 -5.08
C VAL A 4 28.93 5.37 -4.47
N GLN A 5 30.11 5.95 -4.81
CA GLN A 5 30.38 7.34 -4.52
C GLN A 5 29.43 8.24 -5.33
N SER A 6 28.59 8.97 -4.64
CA SER A 6 27.67 9.94 -5.22
C SER A 6 28.45 11.12 -5.83
N GLY A 7 28.42 11.24 -7.17
CA GLY A 7 28.89 12.44 -7.88
C GLY A 7 28.03 13.64 -7.51
N ARG A 8 28.61 14.59 -6.79
CA ARG A 8 28.02 15.89 -6.45
C ARG A 8 27.92 16.75 -7.71
N GLY A 9 26.71 16.95 -8.22
CA GLY A 9 26.37 18.09 -9.04
C GLY A 9 26.01 19.27 -8.15
N GLU A 10 26.89 20.27 -8.08
CA GLU A 10 26.64 21.53 -7.37
C GLU A 10 25.43 22.26 -7.94
N ARG A 11 24.32 22.28 -7.20
CA ARG A 11 23.35 23.38 -7.27
C ARG A 11 23.21 23.96 -5.87
N ALA A 12 23.64 25.23 -5.73
CA ALA A 12 23.48 26.03 -4.55
C ALA A 12 22.01 26.09 -4.13
N GLY A 13 21.63 25.31 -3.13
CA GLY A 13 20.32 25.30 -2.49
C GLY A 13 20.45 25.96 -1.13
N ARG A 14 19.56 26.86 -0.83
CA ARG A 14 19.41 27.56 0.45
C ARG A 14 19.39 26.55 1.60
N GLY A 15 20.27 26.75 2.57
CA GLY A 15 20.38 25.93 3.78
C GLY A 15 19.03 25.84 4.50
N ALA A 16 18.47 24.66 4.54
CA ALA A 16 17.41 24.33 5.46
C ALA A 16 18.04 24.23 6.86
N LYS A 17 17.71 25.15 7.73
CA LYS A 17 18.07 25.09 9.14
C LYS A 17 17.35 23.87 9.74
N SER A 18 18.10 22.90 10.25
CA SER A 18 17.59 21.89 11.17
C SER A 18 17.09 22.64 12.42
N GLY A 19 15.79 22.75 12.57
CA GLY A 19 15.17 23.45 13.68
C GLY A 19 14.05 22.60 14.24
N SER A 20 14.26 22.02 15.41
CA SER A 20 13.18 21.55 16.26
C SER A 20 12.29 22.75 16.60
N ALA A 21 11.22 22.96 15.84
CA ALA A 21 10.24 23.98 16.15
C ALA A 21 9.29 23.42 17.21
N LYS A 22 9.41 23.87 18.45
CA LYS A 22 8.38 23.68 19.50
C LYS A 22 7.15 24.50 19.10
N GLY A 23 6.26 23.92 18.33
CA GLY A 23 4.96 24.45 17.95
C GLY A 23 4.00 23.29 17.79
N ARG A 24 2.70 23.50 18.02
CA ARG A 24 1.71 22.45 17.77
C ARG A 24 1.73 22.10 16.28
N HIS A 25 2.41 21.00 15.94
CA HIS A 25 2.40 20.42 14.61
C HIS A 25 1.05 19.71 14.43
N ALA A 26 0.44 19.86 13.27
CA ALA A 26 -0.79 19.14 12.95
C ALA A 26 -0.48 18.08 11.91
N PHE A 27 -0.67 16.82 12.24
CA PHE A 27 -0.69 15.73 11.28
C PHE A 27 -2.12 15.47 10.83
N ARG A 28 -2.28 15.20 9.55
CA ARG A 28 -3.54 14.78 8.95
C ARG A 28 -3.24 13.72 7.88
N ASN A 29 -3.93 12.57 7.96
CA ASN A 29 -3.77 11.54 6.93
C ASN A 29 -4.32 12.00 5.57
N TRP A 30 -4.02 11.25 4.50
CA TRP A 30 -4.44 11.58 3.13
C TRP A 30 -5.97 11.70 3.00
N ALA A 31 -6.73 10.78 3.58
CA ALA A 31 -8.19 10.85 3.57
C ALA A 31 -8.72 12.06 4.37
N GLY A 32 -8.03 12.46 5.41
CA GLY A 32 -8.31 13.67 6.17
C GLY A 32 -9.22 13.48 7.37
N HIS A 33 -9.46 12.26 7.80
CA HIS A 33 -10.26 11.95 9.00
C HIS A 33 -9.42 11.52 10.21
N VAL A 34 -8.14 11.16 10.02
CA VAL A 34 -7.19 10.93 11.12
C VAL A 34 -6.38 12.19 11.35
N HIS A 35 -6.37 12.65 12.60
CA HIS A 35 -5.63 13.82 13.05
C HIS A 35 -4.78 13.47 14.26
N ALA A 36 -3.60 14.09 14.36
CA ALA A 36 -2.75 14.08 15.55
C ALA A 36 -2.08 15.43 15.74
N HIS A 37 -1.69 15.73 16.96
CA HIS A 37 -1.07 17.00 17.35
C HIS A 37 0.21 16.74 18.15
N PRO A 38 1.26 16.19 17.53
CA PRO A 38 2.51 15.90 18.22
C PRO A 38 3.11 17.20 18.78
N HIS A 39 3.67 17.11 20.00
CA HIS A 39 4.42 18.23 20.54
C HIS A 39 5.79 18.39 19.87
N THR A 40 6.30 17.31 19.24
CA THR A 40 7.53 17.33 18.45
C THR A 40 7.32 16.62 17.11
N PHE A 41 7.70 17.27 16.02
CA PHE A 41 7.76 16.67 14.69
C PHE A 41 9.17 16.88 14.13
N SER A 42 9.85 15.79 13.75
CA SER A 42 11.24 15.81 13.30
C SER A 42 11.41 15.11 11.95
N SER A 43 12.41 15.52 11.21
CA SER A 43 12.84 14.90 9.94
C SER A 43 14.35 14.78 9.94
N PRO A 44 14.92 13.72 10.56
CA PRO A 44 16.36 13.52 10.65
C PRO A 44 16.98 13.33 9.26
N ALA A 45 18.19 13.85 9.10
CA ALA A 45 18.97 13.72 7.88
C ALA A 45 20.01 12.58 7.94
N SER A 46 20.21 11.97 9.11
CA SER A 46 21.12 10.84 9.31
C SER A 46 20.58 9.85 10.34
N ALA A 47 21.16 8.65 10.38
CA ALA A 47 20.84 7.64 11.37
C ALA A 47 21.25 8.06 12.79
N GLU A 48 22.33 8.82 12.93
CA GLU A 48 22.81 9.36 14.20
C GLU A 48 21.80 10.38 14.76
N GLU A 49 21.33 11.32 13.92
CA GLU A 49 20.28 12.28 14.33
C GLU A 49 18.98 11.58 14.72
N LEU A 50 18.61 10.53 13.98
CA LEU A 50 17.45 9.69 14.34
C LEU A 50 17.65 9.01 15.70
N SER A 51 18.84 8.45 15.97
CA SER A 51 19.17 7.79 17.24
C SER A 51 19.09 8.79 18.41
N GLU A 52 19.54 10.03 18.23
CA GLU A 52 19.41 11.09 19.23
C GLU A 52 17.94 11.42 19.54
N ILE A 53 17.09 11.49 18.50
CA ILE A 53 15.65 11.74 18.67
C ILE A 53 14.98 10.58 19.42
N VAL A 54 15.28 9.32 19.04
CA VAL A 54 14.73 8.12 19.66
C VAL A 54 15.12 8.05 21.14
N THR A 55 16.39 8.19 21.45
CA THR A 55 16.90 8.11 22.84
C THR A 55 16.39 9.27 23.71
N ALA A 56 16.26 10.47 23.16
CA ALA A 56 15.66 11.59 23.86
C ALA A 56 14.17 11.36 24.18
N ALA A 57 13.39 10.82 23.24
CA ALA A 57 12.01 10.47 23.47
C ALA A 57 11.87 9.35 24.52
N ALA A 58 12.72 8.31 24.44
CA ALA A 58 12.76 7.23 25.45
C ALA A 58 13.07 7.77 26.85
N ALA A 59 14.05 8.66 26.98
CA ALA A 59 14.42 9.28 28.25
C ALA A 59 13.31 10.18 28.84
N ALA A 60 12.50 10.80 27.98
CA ALA A 60 11.34 11.60 28.39
C ALA A 60 10.10 10.75 28.73
N GLY A 61 10.08 9.46 28.39
CA GLY A 61 8.90 8.60 28.47
C GLY A 61 7.85 8.89 27.40
N ASP A 62 8.25 9.56 26.32
CA ASP A 62 7.41 9.91 25.18
C ASP A 62 7.23 8.72 24.25
N ARG A 63 6.06 8.63 23.61
CA ARG A 63 5.83 7.71 22.49
C ARG A 63 6.29 8.33 21.18
N LEU A 64 6.84 7.49 20.30
CA LEU A 64 7.33 7.91 19.00
C LEU A 64 6.62 7.15 17.89
N ARG A 65 6.06 7.89 16.92
CA ARG A 65 5.51 7.31 15.69
C ARG A 65 6.23 7.80 14.45
N VAL A 66 6.56 6.84 13.58
CA VAL A 66 7.10 7.15 12.26
C VAL A 66 5.96 7.33 11.27
N VAL A 67 6.03 8.39 10.47
CA VAL A 67 5.06 8.69 9.43
C VAL A 67 5.72 8.78 8.06
N GLY A 68 5.14 8.09 7.08
CA GLY A 68 5.48 8.24 5.66
C GLY A 68 4.54 9.25 4.96
N ALA A 69 3.86 8.81 3.91
CA ALA A 69 2.92 9.64 3.15
C ALA A 69 1.55 9.87 3.84
N GLY A 70 1.29 9.21 4.95
CA GLY A 70 -0.01 9.29 5.64
C GLY A 70 -1.18 8.70 4.83
N HIS A 71 -0.92 7.70 4.00
CA HIS A 71 -1.94 7.08 3.14
C HIS A 71 -2.78 6.00 3.84
N SER A 72 -2.43 5.58 5.06
CA SER A 72 -3.27 4.69 5.85
C SER A 72 -4.57 5.37 6.28
N PHE A 73 -5.68 4.64 6.20
CA PHE A 73 -6.99 5.07 6.67
C PHE A 73 -7.19 4.79 8.16
N THR A 74 -6.39 3.91 8.74
CA THR A 74 -6.31 3.72 10.20
C THR A 74 -5.38 4.74 10.84
N PRO A 75 -5.49 5.02 12.15
CA PRO A 75 -4.59 5.92 12.84
C PRO A 75 -3.23 5.30 13.18
N VAL A 76 -2.77 4.29 12.38
CA VAL A 76 -1.55 3.54 12.63
C VAL A 76 -0.30 4.41 12.76
N ALA A 77 -0.20 5.51 12.00
CA ALA A 77 0.94 6.42 12.03
C ALA A 77 0.72 7.65 12.93
N ALA A 78 -0.47 7.84 13.52
CA ALA A 78 -0.76 9.01 14.34
C ALA A 78 -0.05 8.92 15.71
N GLY A 79 0.55 10.01 16.15
CA GLY A 79 1.22 10.13 17.45
C GLY A 79 1.02 11.52 18.03
N ASP A 80 0.79 11.61 19.34
CA ASP A 80 0.56 12.89 20.02
C ASP A 80 1.83 13.41 20.72
N ASP A 81 2.83 12.57 20.98
CA ASP A 81 4.08 12.97 21.60
C ASP A 81 5.12 13.34 20.55
N VAL A 82 5.82 12.38 19.99
CA VAL A 82 6.85 12.58 18.96
C VAL A 82 6.45 11.90 17.66
N MET A 83 6.48 12.65 16.56
CA MET A 83 6.35 12.08 15.21
C MET A 83 7.64 12.33 14.41
N VAL A 84 8.04 11.33 13.63
CA VAL A 84 9.25 11.38 12.79
C VAL A 84 8.91 11.05 11.36
N SER A 85 9.32 11.91 10.41
CA SER A 85 9.36 11.58 8.98
C SER A 85 10.77 11.14 8.61
N LEU A 86 10.88 10.02 7.89
CA LEU A 86 12.17 9.53 7.37
C LEU A 86 12.49 10.06 5.97
N ASP A 87 11.83 11.12 5.49
CA ASP A 87 12.05 11.68 4.15
C ASP A 87 13.52 12.13 3.91
N GLY A 88 14.24 12.49 4.98
CA GLY A 88 15.67 12.80 4.94
C GLY A 88 16.56 11.56 4.73
N LEU A 89 16.05 10.36 5.00
CA LEU A 89 16.73 9.08 4.86
C LEU A 89 16.20 8.35 3.63
N SER A 90 16.66 8.72 2.43
CA SER A 90 16.15 8.20 1.17
C SER A 90 17.26 7.92 0.15
N GLY A 91 16.99 7.00 -0.79
CA GLY A 91 17.90 6.61 -1.84
C GLY A 91 18.45 5.19 -1.68
N ILE A 92 19.29 4.77 -2.61
CA ILE A 92 19.99 3.48 -2.57
C ILE A 92 21.20 3.60 -1.64
N ILE A 93 21.37 2.61 -0.77
CA ILE A 93 22.52 2.44 0.12
C ILE A 93 23.52 1.46 -0.50
N ALA A 94 23.03 0.31 -0.99
CA ALA A 94 23.88 -0.71 -1.60
C ALA A 94 23.14 -1.48 -2.69
N VAL A 95 23.91 -2.01 -3.65
CA VAL A 95 23.42 -2.88 -4.73
C VAL A 95 24.26 -4.16 -4.75
N ASP A 96 23.60 -5.31 -4.66
CA ASP A 96 24.18 -6.62 -4.95
C ASP A 96 23.67 -7.07 -6.33
N GLU A 97 24.48 -6.77 -7.36
CA GLU A 97 24.12 -7.08 -8.76
C GLU A 97 24.00 -8.60 -8.99
N ALA A 98 24.83 -9.40 -8.30
CA ALA A 98 24.83 -10.85 -8.48
C ALA A 98 23.54 -11.50 -7.97
N ARG A 99 23.03 -11.03 -6.84
CA ARG A 99 21.78 -11.49 -6.24
C ARG A 99 20.57 -10.66 -6.68
N LYS A 100 20.79 -9.54 -7.39
CA LYS A 100 19.75 -8.56 -7.76
C LYS A 100 19.02 -8.04 -6.50
N ARG A 101 19.76 -7.74 -5.45
CA ARG A 101 19.23 -7.17 -4.22
C ARG A 101 19.66 -5.72 -4.09
N VAL A 102 18.74 -4.90 -3.64
CA VAL A 102 19.01 -3.48 -3.46
C VAL A 102 18.57 -3.06 -2.07
N ARG A 103 19.50 -2.45 -1.32
CA ARG A 103 19.26 -1.88 -0.01
C ARG A 103 18.95 -0.40 -0.14
N PHE A 104 17.82 0.01 0.38
CA PHE A 104 17.32 1.37 0.37
C PHE A 104 17.26 1.94 1.79
N ALA A 105 17.46 3.24 1.92
CA ALA A 105 17.04 3.96 3.10
C ALA A 105 15.50 3.95 3.22
N ALA A 106 14.98 3.73 4.42
CA ALA A 106 13.59 3.36 4.68
C ALA A 106 12.55 4.43 4.31
N GLY A 107 12.97 5.72 4.27
CA GLY A 107 12.15 6.85 3.84
C GLY A 107 12.01 6.99 2.32
N THR A 108 12.71 6.18 1.52
CA THR A 108 12.62 6.21 0.05
C THR A 108 11.17 6.04 -0.40
N ARG A 109 10.69 6.98 -1.22
CA ARG A 109 9.32 6.92 -1.74
C ARG A 109 9.21 5.91 -2.87
N LEU A 110 8.13 5.13 -2.89
CA LEU A 110 7.92 4.12 -3.95
C LEU A 110 7.95 4.72 -5.35
N ARG A 111 7.48 5.96 -5.53
CA ARG A 111 7.53 6.69 -6.81
C ARG A 111 8.95 7.00 -7.30
N ASP A 112 9.92 7.07 -6.39
CA ASP A 112 11.30 7.42 -6.71
C ASP A 112 12.15 6.15 -7.01
N ILE A 113 11.71 4.98 -6.53
CA ILE A 113 12.41 3.70 -6.67
C ILE A 113 12.67 3.32 -8.15
N PRO A 114 11.72 3.45 -9.09
CA PRO A 114 11.99 3.11 -10.49
C PRO A 114 13.16 3.89 -11.09
N GLY A 115 13.23 5.21 -10.85
CA GLY A 115 14.32 6.04 -11.32
C GLY A 115 15.67 5.72 -10.66
N LEU A 116 15.66 5.14 -9.45
CA LEU A 116 16.85 4.68 -8.76
C LEU A 116 17.32 3.30 -9.27
N LEU A 117 16.41 2.42 -9.66
CA LEU A 117 16.69 1.05 -10.11
C LEU A 117 17.05 0.98 -11.60
N GLU A 118 16.46 1.83 -12.45
CA GLU A 118 16.68 1.81 -13.91
C GLU A 118 18.18 1.90 -14.30
N PRO A 119 19.02 2.78 -13.67
CA PRO A 119 20.45 2.85 -13.99
C PRO A 119 21.23 1.56 -13.72
N VAL A 120 20.73 0.70 -12.82
CA VAL A 120 21.34 -0.60 -12.50
C VAL A 120 20.63 -1.77 -13.16
N GLY A 121 19.71 -1.51 -14.09
CA GLY A 121 19.02 -2.52 -14.90
C GLY A 121 17.99 -3.35 -14.10
N LEU A 122 17.53 -2.86 -12.96
CA LEU A 122 16.62 -3.56 -12.06
C LEU A 122 15.25 -2.85 -11.97
N ALA A 123 14.26 -3.59 -11.51
CA ALA A 123 12.90 -3.14 -11.24
C ALA A 123 12.33 -3.85 -10.02
N LEU A 124 11.30 -3.25 -9.40
CA LEU A 124 10.44 -3.96 -8.45
C LEU A 124 9.64 -5.02 -9.20
N GLU A 125 9.52 -6.21 -8.60
CA GLU A 125 8.79 -7.32 -9.22
C GLU A 125 7.31 -7.03 -9.38
N ASN A 126 6.68 -6.41 -8.41
CA ASN A 126 5.28 -6.04 -8.40
C ASN A 126 5.10 -4.71 -7.65
N GLN A 127 4.00 -4.02 -7.85
CA GLN A 127 3.73 -2.74 -7.21
C GLN A 127 2.23 -2.50 -7.06
N GLY A 128 1.84 -1.85 -5.96
CA GLY A 128 0.50 -1.30 -5.79
C GLY A 128 0.28 -0.06 -6.67
N ASP A 129 -0.96 0.35 -6.82
CA ASP A 129 -1.34 1.51 -7.64
C ASP A 129 -1.03 2.87 -7.00
N VAL A 130 -0.77 2.91 -5.69
CA VAL A 130 -0.47 4.13 -4.92
C VAL A 130 1.02 4.18 -4.58
N ASN A 131 1.75 5.14 -5.13
CA ASN A 131 3.21 5.23 -5.00
C ASN A 131 3.78 6.41 -4.18
N PRO A 132 3.02 7.32 -3.54
CA PRO A 132 3.57 8.29 -2.60
C PRO A 132 4.09 7.68 -1.29
N GLN A 133 3.76 6.44 -0.99
CA GLN A 133 4.17 5.74 0.24
C GLN A 133 5.70 5.73 0.41
N ALA A 134 6.19 5.83 1.66
CA ALA A 134 7.55 5.47 1.98
C ALA A 134 7.70 3.95 2.01
N LEU A 135 8.86 3.42 1.65
CA LEU A 135 9.12 1.98 1.59
C LEU A 135 8.85 1.30 2.93
N ALA A 136 9.37 1.84 4.05
CA ALA A 136 9.08 1.30 5.38
C ALA A 136 7.58 1.29 5.70
N GLY A 137 6.83 2.33 5.30
CA GLY A 137 5.38 2.38 5.53
C GLY A 137 4.63 1.35 4.69
N ALA A 138 5.04 1.11 3.45
CA ALA A 138 4.42 0.15 2.55
C ALA A 138 4.58 -1.29 3.06
N ILE A 139 5.81 -1.69 3.45
CA ILE A 139 6.03 -3.04 4.00
C ILE A 139 5.34 -3.21 5.34
N SER A 140 5.40 -2.21 6.23
CA SER A 140 4.84 -2.31 7.60
C SER A 140 3.32 -2.53 7.63
N THR A 141 2.61 -2.19 6.57
CA THR A 141 1.13 -2.37 6.47
C THR A 141 0.74 -3.44 5.45
N SER A 142 1.68 -4.28 5.00
CA SER A 142 1.43 -5.36 4.03
C SER A 142 0.86 -4.86 2.70
N THR A 143 1.38 -3.73 2.18
CA THR A 143 1.00 -3.23 0.85
C THR A 143 1.31 -4.27 -0.23
N HIS A 144 0.37 -4.45 -1.16
CA HIS A 144 0.46 -5.43 -2.24
C HIS A 144 0.07 -4.82 -3.59
N GLY A 145 0.41 -5.51 -4.66
CA GLY A 145 -0.08 -5.27 -6.02
C GLY A 145 -1.16 -6.27 -6.40
N THR A 146 -1.13 -6.77 -7.62
CA THR A 146 -1.97 -7.87 -8.09
C THR A 146 -1.15 -8.90 -8.85
N GLY A 147 -1.61 -10.17 -8.85
CA GLY A 147 -1.05 -11.30 -9.57
C GLY A 147 -0.86 -12.50 -8.67
N ILE A 148 -1.50 -13.63 -9.05
CA ILE A 148 -1.51 -14.85 -8.24
C ILE A 148 -0.12 -15.53 -8.10
N GLY A 149 0.83 -15.14 -8.95
CA GLY A 149 2.22 -15.59 -8.87
C GLY A 149 3.14 -14.68 -8.04
N PHE A 150 2.63 -13.58 -7.48
CA PHE A 150 3.44 -12.56 -6.82
C PHE A 150 2.95 -12.27 -5.41
N THR A 151 3.89 -12.10 -4.48
CA THR A 151 3.60 -11.69 -3.11
C THR A 151 3.38 -10.17 -2.99
N GLY A 152 2.98 -9.70 -1.82
CA GLY A 152 3.08 -8.28 -1.45
C GLY A 152 4.54 -7.84 -1.25
N PHE A 153 4.76 -6.53 -1.02
CA PHE A 153 6.11 -5.98 -0.80
C PHE A 153 6.88 -6.70 0.31
N ALA A 154 6.21 -7.04 1.41
CA ALA A 154 6.85 -7.70 2.54
C ALA A 154 7.47 -9.06 2.18
N GLY A 155 6.91 -9.78 1.19
CA GLY A 155 7.47 -11.04 0.70
C GLY A 155 8.76 -10.86 -0.12
N THR A 156 9.04 -9.66 -0.65
CA THR A 156 10.28 -9.38 -1.38
C THR A 156 11.41 -8.86 -0.49
N VAL A 157 11.14 -8.61 0.80
CA VAL A 157 12.15 -8.13 1.75
C VAL A 157 13.12 -9.24 2.10
N THR A 158 14.42 -8.98 1.96
CA THR A 158 15.52 -9.90 2.28
C THR A 158 16.37 -9.44 3.46
N GLY A 159 16.23 -8.17 3.88
CA GLY A 159 16.93 -7.62 5.02
C GLY A 159 16.29 -6.33 5.54
N LEU A 160 16.43 -6.08 6.83
CA LEU A 160 15.96 -4.89 7.53
C LEU A 160 16.99 -4.42 8.55
N SER A 161 17.16 -3.09 8.68
CA SER A 161 17.83 -2.48 9.82
C SER A 161 16.77 -1.83 10.71
N LEU A 162 16.71 -2.24 11.97
CA LEU A 162 15.68 -1.84 12.94
C LEU A 162 16.33 -1.11 14.13
N MET A 163 16.00 0.15 14.35
CA MET A 163 16.45 0.94 15.50
C MET A 163 15.53 0.75 16.69
N GLY A 164 16.08 0.28 17.81
CA GLY A 164 15.38 0.09 19.08
C GLY A 164 15.24 1.37 19.91
N PRO A 165 14.54 1.30 21.07
CA PRO A 165 14.33 2.44 21.96
C PRO A 165 15.64 2.95 22.61
N ASP A 166 16.69 2.14 22.59
CA ASP A 166 18.05 2.48 23.02
C ASP A 166 18.87 3.21 21.94
N GLY A 167 18.28 3.48 20.77
CA GLY A 167 18.95 4.10 19.62
C GLY A 167 19.90 3.14 18.88
N ALA A 168 20.04 1.89 19.32
CA ALA A 168 20.88 0.90 18.65
C ALA A 168 20.17 0.29 17.45
N VAL A 169 20.92 0.06 16.38
CA VAL A 169 20.41 -0.58 15.15
C VAL A 169 20.69 -2.10 15.22
N ARG A 170 19.69 -2.89 14.90
CA ARG A 170 19.76 -4.35 14.76
C ARG A 170 19.60 -4.71 13.29
N GLU A 171 20.52 -5.50 12.76
CA GLU A 171 20.42 -6.07 11.43
C GLU A 171 19.63 -7.38 11.48
N LEU A 172 18.60 -7.47 10.65
CA LEU A 172 17.75 -8.65 10.49
C LEU A 172 17.79 -9.06 9.02
N SER A 173 17.98 -10.34 8.73
CA SER A 173 18.04 -10.84 7.34
C SER A 173 17.55 -12.25 7.19
N ALA A 174 17.13 -12.58 5.98
CA ALA A 174 16.71 -13.92 5.60
C ALA A 174 17.86 -14.94 5.72
N GLU A 175 19.12 -14.52 5.47
CA GLU A 175 20.28 -15.40 5.59
C GLU A 175 20.60 -15.82 7.04
N ALA A 176 20.17 -15.01 8.01
CA ALA A 176 20.36 -15.34 9.42
C ALA A 176 19.33 -16.36 9.93
N GLU A 177 18.36 -16.77 9.09
CA GLU A 177 17.24 -17.66 9.45
C GLU A 177 16.58 -17.25 10.78
N SER A 178 16.43 -15.93 10.97
CA SER A 178 15.96 -15.38 12.24
C SER A 178 14.43 -15.26 12.25
N GLU A 179 13.79 -15.87 13.23
CA GLU A 179 12.34 -15.67 13.46
C GLU A 179 11.97 -14.21 13.67
N ASP A 180 12.85 -13.40 14.26
CA ASP A 180 12.66 -11.97 14.45
C ASP A 180 12.60 -11.24 13.10
N PHE A 181 13.37 -11.69 12.09
CA PHE A 181 13.30 -11.15 10.74
C PHE A 181 11.93 -11.40 10.11
N ASP A 182 11.43 -12.62 10.18
CA ASP A 182 10.12 -12.96 9.59
C ASP A 182 9.00 -12.12 10.19
N LEU A 183 9.00 -11.97 11.51
CA LEU A 183 8.02 -11.19 12.25
C LEU A 183 8.15 -9.68 11.98
N ALA A 184 9.35 -9.17 11.70
CA ALA A 184 9.60 -7.73 11.51
C ALA A 184 9.17 -7.20 10.13
N ARG A 185 9.02 -8.07 9.11
CA ARG A 185 8.68 -7.66 7.74
C ARG A 185 7.33 -6.93 7.64
N VAL A 186 6.34 -7.28 8.49
CA VAL A 186 5.09 -6.53 8.65
C VAL A 186 4.92 -6.20 10.13
N SER A 187 5.18 -4.97 10.52
CA SER A 187 5.31 -4.59 11.94
C SER A 187 4.40 -3.46 12.39
N LEU A 188 3.65 -2.82 11.52
CA LEU A 188 2.89 -1.60 11.82
C LEU A 188 3.73 -0.51 12.54
N GLY A 189 5.07 -0.64 12.48
CA GLY A 189 6.02 0.26 13.12
C GLY A 189 6.02 0.19 14.65
N VAL A 190 5.66 -0.96 15.26
CA VAL A 190 5.61 -1.13 16.73
C VAL A 190 6.80 -1.92 17.30
N LEU A 191 7.71 -2.40 16.45
CA LEU A 191 8.92 -3.12 16.88
C LEU A 191 10.15 -2.22 17.00
N GLY A 192 10.09 -1.02 16.44
CA GLY A 192 11.18 -0.07 16.32
C GLY A 192 11.05 0.79 15.08
N VAL A 193 12.06 1.59 14.78
CA VAL A 193 12.13 2.40 13.57
C VAL A 193 12.92 1.64 12.51
N ILE A 194 12.28 1.26 11.40
CA ILE A 194 12.97 0.70 10.25
C ILE A 194 13.80 1.81 9.60
N THR A 195 15.11 1.63 9.51
CA THR A 195 16.04 2.61 8.94
C THR A 195 16.49 2.24 7.53
N GLU A 196 16.56 0.94 7.24
CA GLU A 196 16.95 0.41 5.93
C GLU A 196 16.10 -0.82 5.57
N VAL A 197 15.90 -1.02 4.26
CA VAL A 197 15.18 -2.17 3.71
C VAL A 197 15.94 -2.71 2.52
N GLU A 198 16.26 -4.00 2.53
CA GLU A 198 16.79 -4.71 1.37
C GLU A 198 15.67 -5.48 0.67
N LEU A 199 15.56 -5.25 -0.65
CA LEU A 199 14.55 -5.89 -1.49
C LEU A 199 15.19 -6.82 -2.51
N GLN A 200 14.56 -7.97 -2.74
CA GLN A 200 14.78 -8.74 -3.96
C GLN A 200 14.16 -8.00 -5.14
N CYS A 201 14.97 -7.71 -6.14
CA CYS A 201 14.58 -7.04 -7.37
C CYS A 201 14.63 -8.03 -8.55
N VAL A 202 14.08 -7.62 -9.68
CA VAL A 202 14.10 -8.36 -10.96
C VAL A 202 14.73 -7.51 -12.06
N PRO A 203 15.16 -8.08 -13.20
CA PRO A 203 15.54 -7.29 -14.36
C PRO A 203 14.41 -6.37 -14.81
N VAL A 204 14.73 -5.23 -15.41
CA VAL A 204 13.73 -4.33 -15.99
C VAL A 204 12.84 -5.06 -16.98
N PHE A 205 11.56 -4.74 -16.99
CA PHE A 205 10.56 -5.34 -17.89
C PHE A 205 9.52 -4.29 -18.29
N ASP A 206 8.86 -4.55 -19.42
CA ASP A 206 7.65 -3.83 -19.81
C ASP A 206 6.40 -4.66 -19.49
N LEU A 207 5.27 -4.00 -19.43
CA LEU A 207 3.94 -4.63 -19.38
C LEU A 207 3.15 -4.26 -20.63
N ILE A 208 2.50 -5.26 -21.23
CA ILE A 208 1.38 -5.06 -22.15
C ILE A 208 0.12 -5.09 -21.29
N ALA A 209 -0.54 -3.94 -21.21
CA ALA A 209 -1.78 -3.78 -20.49
C ALA A 209 -2.98 -3.88 -21.45
N GLU A 210 -3.93 -4.71 -21.12
CA GLU A 210 -5.20 -4.87 -21.82
C GLU A 210 -6.35 -4.54 -20.88
N GLU A 211 -7.10 -3.51 -21.21
CA GLU A 211 -8.30 -3.12 -20.45
C GLU A 211 -9.52 -3.44 -21.31
N ARG A 212 -10.48 -4.19 -20.72
CA ARG A 212 -11.66 -4.70 -21.41
C ARG A 212 -12.88 -4.62 -20.52
N VAL A 213 -14.03 -4.42 -21.13
CA VAL A 213 -15.32 -4.58 -20.46
C VAL A 213 -15.78 -6.04 -20.59
N ALA A 214 -16.23 -6.64 -19.48
CA ALA A 214 -16.74 -8.02 -19.43
C ALA A 214 -18.05 -8.08 -18.64
N GLY A 215 -18.84 -9.14 -18.85
CA GLY A 215 -20.04 -9.40 -18.06
C GLY A 215 -19.70 -9.78 -16.61
N PHE A 216 -20.40 -9.21 -15.62
CA PHE A 216 -20.16 -9.47 -14.20
C PHE A 216 -20.26 -10.96 -13.84
N GLY A 217 -21.37 -11.63 -14.25
CA GLY A 217 -21.58 -13.05 -13.93
C GLY A 217 -20.55 -13.94 -14.62
N GLU A 218 -20.35 -13.74 -15.93
CA GLU A 218 -19.36 -14.49 -16.72
C GLU A 218 -17.94 -14.35 -16.16
N LEU A 219 -17.57 -13.13 -15.73
CA LEU A 219 -16.27 -12.91 -15.12
C LEU A 219 -16.11 -13.73 -13.84
N LEU A 220 -17.09 -13.66 -12.92
CA LEU A 220 -17.00 -14.35 -11.63
C LEU A 220 -16.97 -15.88 -11.78
N ASP A 221 -17.69 -16.42 -12.77
CA ASP A 221 -17.70 -17.87 -13.05
C ASP A 221 -16.34 -18.37 -13.58
N GLY A 222 -15.62 -17.54 -14.35
CA GLY A 222 -14.29 -17.85 -14.89
C GLY A 222 -13.13 -17.15 -14.15
N LEU A 223 -13.36 -16.54 -12.99
CA LEU A 223 -12.40 -15.63 -12.36
C LEU A 223 -11.06 -16.30 -12.00
N ALA A 224 -11.13 -17.50 -11.44
CA ALA A 224 -9.93 -18.24 -11.03
C ALA A 224 -9.02 -18.58 -12.23
N GLU A 225 -9.62 -18.98 -13.37
CA GLU A 225 -8.88 -19.27 -14.59
C GLU A 225 -8.23 -18.01 -15.15
N ARG A 226 -8.95 -16.90 -15.22
CA ARG A 226 -8.43 -15.60 -15.71
C ARG A 226 -7.27 -15.10 -14.86
N MET A 227 -7.40 -15.16 -13.51
CA MET A 227 -6.34 -14.73 -12.61
C MET A 227 -5.09 -15.61 -12.69
N ARG A 228 -5.25 -16.93 -12.90
CA ARG A 228 -4.13 -17.86 -13.08
C ARG A 228 -3.49 -17.82 -14.47
N GLY A 229 -4.25 -17.38 -15.46
CA GLY A 229 -3.78 -17.25 -16.86
C GLY A 229 -3.06 -15.94 -17.18
N ALA A 230 -2.91 -15.04 -16.22
CA ALA A 230 -2.28 -13.73 -16.41
C ALA A 230 -1.14 -13.52 -15.40
N ASP A 231 -0.12 -12.73 -15.76
CA ASP A 231 0.90 -12.31 -14.80
C ASP A 231 0.24 -11.42 -13.74
N HIS A 232 -0.50 -10.41 -14.17
CA HIS A 232 -1.24 -9.53 -13.28
C HIS A 232 -2.65 -9.35 -13.80
N PHE A 233 -3.64 -9.58 -12.94
CA PHE A 233 -5.03 -9.39 -13.27
C PHE A 233 -5.74 -8.67 -12.11
N GLU A 234 -6.53 -7.67 -12.46
CA GLU A 234 -7.42 -6.96 -11.54
C GLU A 234 -8.71 -6.58 -12.27
N PHE A 235 -9.78 -6.35 -11.51
CA PHE A 235 -10.99 -5.78 -12.09
C PHE A 235 -11.71 -4.84 -11.14
N TYR A 236 -12.53 -3.99 -11.75
CA TYR A 236 -13.35 -2.99 -11.08
C TYR A 236 -14.81 -3.23 -11.44
N TRP A 237 -15.66 -3.40 -10.41
CA TRP A 237 -17.09 -3.47 -10.59
C TRP A 237 -17.74 -2.19 -10.07
N PHE A 238 -18.44 -1.49 -10.95
CA PHE A 238 -19.26 -0.36 -10.55
C PHE A 238 -20.63 -0.87 -10.11
N PRO A 239 -21.04 -0.71 -8.84
CA PRO A 239 -22.36 -1.10 -8.36
C PRO A 239 -23.48 -0.55 -9.25
N HIS A 240 -24.58 -1.29 -9.36
CA HIS A 240 -25.74 -1.03 -10.23
C HIS A 240 -25.49 -1.27 -11.73
N THR A 241 -24.46 -2.02 -12.08
CA THR A 241 -24.15 -2.44 -13.45
C THR A 241 -23.98 -3.95 -13.52
N ASP A 242 -24.19 -4.53 -14.70
CA ASP A 242 -23.98 -5.96 -14.97
C ASP A 242 -22.65 -6.23 -15.68
N SER A 243 -21.74 -5.26 -15.64
CA SER A 243 -20.43 -5.37 -16.28
C SER A 243 -19.33 -4.90 -15.37
N VAL A 244 -18.11 -5.29 -15.69
CA VAL A 244 -16.87 -4.98 -14.97
C VAL A 244 -15.82 -4.43 -15.95
N LEU A 245 -14.90 -3.62 -15.45
CA LEU A 245 -13.69 -3.26 -16.16
C LEU A 245 -12.57 -4.20 -15.70
N THR A 246 -12.03 -5.00 -16.61
CA THR A 246 -10.86 -5.86 -16.35
C THR A 246 -9.59 -5.20 -16.83
N LYS A 247 -8.50 -5.45 -16.12
CA LYS A 247 -7.14 -5.07 -16.53
C LYS A 247 -6.24 -6.29 -16.41
N THR A 248 -5.72 -6.73 -17.56
CA THR A 248 -4.76 -7.84 -17.68
C THR A 248 -3.43 -7.25 -18.07
N ASN A 249 -2.37 -7.56 -17.32
CA ASN A 249 -1.02 -7.12 -17.67
C ASN A 249 -0.15 -8.35 -17.90
N THR A 250 0.54 -8.38 -19.05
CA THR A 250 1.48 -9.44 -19.43
C THR A 250 2.89 -8.88 -19.46
N ARG A 251 3.83 -9.56 -18.79
CA ARG A 251 5.25 -9.19 -18.77
C ARG A 251 5.90 -9.50 -20.10
N VAL A 252 6.73 -8.59 -20.55
CA VAL A 252 7.54 -8.74 -21.78
C VAL A 252 8.93 -8.16 -21.57
N GLU A 253 9.91 -8.81 -22.19
CA GLU A 253 11.29 -8.31 -22.17
C GLU A 253 11.39 -6.98 -22.93
N PRO A 254 12.26 -6.04 -22.49
CA PRO A 254 12.53 -4.83 -23.24
C PRO A 254 13.03 -5.19 -24.66
N GLY A 255 12.39 -4.60 -25.69
CA GLY A 255 12.72 -4.89 -27.10
C GLY A 255 12.00 -6.08 -27.72
N GLN A 256 11.26 -6.90 -26.97
CA GLN A 256 10.41 -7.94 -27.53
C GLN A 256 9.32 -7.34 -28.45
N ALA A 257 8.95 -8.05 -29.52
CA ALA A 257 7.89 -7.62 -30.44
C ALA A 257 6.54 -7.49 -29.71
N GLY A 258 5.78 -6.46 -30.04
CA GLY A 258 4.48 -6.18 -29.40
C GLY A 258 3.96 -4.79 -29.78
N PRO A 259 2.89 -4.31 -29.15
CA PRO A 259 2.44 -2.93 -29.31
C PRO A 259 3.59 -1.96 -29.02
N GLY A 260 3.71 -0.87 -29.80
CA GLY A 260 4.71 0.18 -29.57
C GLY A 260 4.57 0.77 -28.16
N ARG A 261 5.69 1.14 -27.54
CA ARG A 261 5.66 1.82 -26.23
C ARG A 261 4.90 3.15 -26.31
N LEU A 262 4.10 3.46 -25.30
CA LEU A 262 3.41 4.74 -25.21
C LEU A 262 4.37 5.94 -25.31
N ALA A 263 5.60 5.81 -24.80
CA ALA A 263 6.62 6.84 -24.88
C ALA A 263 7.11 7.09 -26.32
N GLU A 264 7.04 6.09 -27.22
CA GLU A 264 7.47 6.17 -28.63
C GLU A 264 6.40 6.83 -29.51
N ALA A 265 5.17 6.93 -29.02
CA ALA A 265 4.04 7.51 -29.75
C ALA A 265 4.07 9.04 -29.90
N GLY A 266 5.19 9.70 -29.59
CA GLY A 266 5.45 11.12 -29.78
C GLY A 266 4.85 12.02 -28.68
N VAL A 267 5.44 13.22 -28.51
CA VAL A 267 5.09 14.19 -27.47
C VAL A 267 3.59 14.56 -27.48
N ARG A 268 2.96 14.58 -28.63
CA ARG A 268 1.52 14.92 -28.80
C ARG A 268 0.61 13.85 -28.19
N ASN A 269 0.92 12.58 -28.36
CA ASN A 269 0.13 11.49 -27.78
C ASN A 269 0.40 11.33 -26.26
N ARG A 270 1.61 11.67 -25.81
CA ARG A 270 1.94 11.72 -24.37
C ARG A 270 1.14 12.81 -23.65
N TRP A 271 0.98 13.98 -24.25
CA TRP A 271 0.14 15.07 -23.72
C TRP A 271 -1.36 14.71 -23.75
N LEU A 272 -1.83 14.06 -24.81
CA LEU A 272 -3.21 13.59 -24.91
C LEU A 272 -3.51 12.49 -23.88
N ASN A 273 -2.59 11.54 -23.68
CA ASN A 273 -2.72 10.49 -22.65
C ASN A 273 -2.64 11.06 -21.22
N LEU A 274 -1.81 12.08 -20.97
CA LEU A 274 -1.77 12.80 -19.69
C LEU A 274 -3.05 13.60 -19.47
N LEU A 275 -3.57 14.26 -20.51
CA LEU A 275 -4.85 14.96 -20.44
C LEU A 275 -6.02 13.98 -20.26
N ASP A 276 -5.98 12.82 -20.91
CA ASP A 276 -6.99 11.76 -20.78
C ASP A 276 -6.99 11.17 -19.35
N LYS A 277 -5.84 10.70 -18.86
CA LYS A 277 -5.72 10.14 -17.49
C LYS A 277 -5.96 11.19 -16.41
N GLU A 278 -5.46 12.41 -16.58
CA GLU A 278 -5.47 13.40 -15.51
C GLU A 278 -6.72 14.31 -15.50
N VAL A 279 -7.21 14.72 -16.65
CA VAL A 279 -8.31 15.70 -16.74
C VAL A 279 -9.64 15.00 -17.01
N VAL A 280 -9.68 14.04 -17.92
CA VAL A 280 -10.94 13.36 -18.28
C VAL A 280 -11.29 12.31 -17.24
N GLU A 281 -10.38 11.39 -16.90
CA GLU A 281 -10.70 10.31 -15.94
C GLU A 281 -10.88 10.86 -14.50
N ASN A 282 -9.93 11.62 -13.96
CA ASN A 282 -10.04 12.16 -12.60
C ASN A 282 -11.01 13.33 -12.48
N GLY A 283 -11.10 14.19 -13.49
CA GLY A 283 -12.01 15.34 -13.49
C GLY A 283 -13.47 14.90 -13.65
N ALA A 284 -13.75 13.99 -14.58
CA ALA A 284 -15.09 13.42 -14.78
C ALA A 284 -15.52 12.58 -13.56
N LEU A 285 -14.63 11.73 -13.01
CA LEU A 285 -14.92 10.98 -11.79
C LEU A 285 -15.25 11.92 -10.63
N ARG A 286 -14.45 12.98 -10.43
CA ARG A 286 -14.71 13.94 -9.36
C ARG A 286 -16.08 14.60 -9.49
N LEU A 287 -16.43 15.05 -10.69
CA LEU A 287 -17.74 15.68 -10.94
C LEU A 287 -18.87 14.66 -10.72
N ALA A 288 -18.68 13.43 -11.17
CA ALA A 288 -19.63 12.33 -11.03
C ALA A 288 -19.92 12.01 -9.55
N VAL A 289 -18.87 11.83 -8.73
CA VAL A 289 -19.04 11.52 -7.30
C VAL A 289 -19.56 12.72 -6.50
N GLU A 290 -19.18 13.95 -6.86
CA GLU A 290 -19.74 15.18 -6.24
C GLU A 290 -21.23 15.35 -6.56
N LEU A 291 -21.64 15.03 -7.79
CA LEU A 291 -23.04 15.04 -8.17
C LEU A 291 -23.83 13.91 -7.49
N GLY A 292 -23.26 12.70 -7.47
CA GLY A 292 -23.85 11.53 -6.79
C GLY A 292 -24.06 11.77 -5.29
N ALA A 293 -23.10 12.41 -4.62
CA ALA A 293 -23.23 12.75 -3.21
C ALA A 293 -24.34 13.78 -2.92
N LYS A 294 -24.65 14.66 -3.87
CA LYS A 294 -25.74 15.64 -3.75
C LYS A 294 -27.10 15.07 -4.17
N VAL A 295 -27.12 14.21 -5.16
CA VAL A 295 -28.31 13.63 -5.76
C VAL A 295 -28.11 12.11 -5.90
N PRO A 296 -28.26 11.31 -4.85
CA PRO A 296 -27.96 9.87 -4.85
C PRO A 296 -28.70 9.09 -5.97
N ALA A 297 -29.90 9.49 -6.32
CA ALA A 297 -30.70 8.84 -7.36
C ALA A 297 -30.03 8.82 -8.76
N VAL A 298 -29.04 9.67 -9.03
CA VAL A 298 -28.35 9.68 -10.33
C VAL A 298 -27.15 8.70 -10.37
N VAL A 299 -26.70 8.19 -9.24
CA VAL A 299 -25.52 7.29 -9.12
C VAL A 299 -25.61 6.08 -10.05
N PRO A 300 -26.73 5.33 -10.13
CA PRO A 300 -26.82 4.19 -11.05
C PRO A 300 -26.65 4.58 -12.52
N SER A 301 -27.14 5.76 -12.90
CA SER A 301 -26.98 6.27 -14.27
C SER A 301 -25.54 6.72 -14.55
N ILE A 302 -24.90 7.37 -13.58
CA ILE A 302 -23.50 7.77 -13.67
C ILE A 302 -22.60 6.55 -13.83
N ASN A 303 -22.80 5.51 -13.01
CA ASN A 303 -21.99 4.29 -13.06
C ASN A 303 -22.13 3.58 -14.42
N ARG A 304 -23.35 3.51 -14.98
CA ARG A 304 -23.58 2.96 -16.33
C ARG A 304 -22.89 3.81 -17.42
N ILE A 305 -22.93 5.13 -17.34
CA ILE A 305 -22.25 6.00 -18.28
C ILE A 305 -20.73 5.84 -18.14
N ALA A 306 -20.20 5.87 -16.92
CA ALA A 306 -18.77 5.70 -16.67
C ALA A 306 -18.23 4.43 -17.33
N GLN A 307 -18.96 3.33 -17.21
CA GLN A 307 -18.60 2.07 -17.86
C GLN A 307 -18.72 2.09 -19.38
N SER A 308 -19.73 2.78 -19.95
CA SER A 308 -19.93 2.87 -21.39
C SER A 308 -18.90 3.75 -22.12
N VAL A 309 -18.22 4.63 -21.38
CA VAL A 309 -17.17 5.51 -21.92
C VAL A 309 -15.81 4.85 -21.90
N VAL A 310 -15.61 3.83 -21.06
CA VAL A 310 -14.35 3.08 -21.05
C VAL A 310 -14.27 2.24 -22.32
N ALA A 311 -13.39 2.66 -23.23
CA ALA A 311 -13.10 1.91 -24.44
C ALA A 311 -12.07 0.81 -24.18
N ASP A 312 -12.20 -0.30 -24.87
CA ASP A 312 -11.16 -1.32 -24.91
C ASP A 312 -9.84 -0.71 -25.37
N ARG A 313 -8.79 -0.91 -24.60
CA ARG A 313 -7.48 -0.41 -24.96
C ARG A 313 -6.38 -1.44 -24.70
N THR A 314 -5.36 -1.40 -25.53
CA THR A 314 -4.12 -2.16 -25.36
C THR A 314 -2.94 -1.21 -25.52
N TYR A 315 -2.02 -1.25 -24.56
CA TYR A 315 -0.82 -0.41 -24.60
C TYR A 315 0.35 -1.12 -23.92
N ARG A 316 1.56 -0.67 -24.24
CA ARG A 316 2.80 -1.14 -23.60
C ARG A 316 3.51 0.02 -22.91
N ALA A 317 3.99 -0.21 -21.69
CA ALA A 317 4.82 0.73 -20.95
C ALA A 317 5.73 0.00 -19.97
N PRO A 318 6.74 0.68 -19.38
CA PRO A 318 7.49 0.16 -18.25
C PRO A 318 6.55 -0.29 -17.13
N GLY A 319 6.89 -1.37 -16.43
CA GLY A 319 6.00 -1.97 -15.42
C GLY A 319 5.48 -0.96 -14.40
N HIS A 320 6.35 -0.10 -13.87
CA HIS A 320 5.96 0.92 -12.89
C HIS A 320 4.95 1.96 -13.41
N ASP A 321 4.94 2.28 -14.70
CA ASP A 321 3.98 3.20 -15.31
C ASP A 321 2.59 2.57 -15.51
N VAL A 322 2.56 1.22 -15.65
CA VAL A 322 1.31 0.46 -15.82
C VAL A 322 0.63 0.22 -14.48
N PHE A 323 1.41 -0.08 -13.43
CA PHE A 323 0.85 -0.38 -12.10
C PHE A 323 0.20 0.83 -11.44
N VAL A 324 0.78 2.03 -11.61
CA VAL A 324 0.40 3.21 -10.85
C VAL A 324 -0.73 4.00 -11.51
N THR A 325 -1.72 4.36 -10.71
CA THR A 325 -2.81 5.25 -11.11
C THR A 325 -2.91 6.44 -10.16
N PRO A 326 -2.74 7.70 -10.62
CA PRO A 326 -2.87 8.87 -9.77
C PRO A 326 -4.27 8.99 -9.15
N ARG A 327 -4.37 9.06 -7.82
CA ARG A 327 -5.63 9.20 -7.09
C ARG A 327 -5.83 10.68 -6.67
N ARG A 328 -6.74 11.39 -7.35
CA ARG A 328 -7.06 12.80 -7.05
C ARG A 328 -8.35 12.98 -6.26
N VAL A 329 -9.26 12.04 -6.34
CA VAL A 329 -10.51 12.06 -5.58
C VAL A 329 -10.27 11.37 -4.24
N ARG A 330 -10.59 12.04 -3.13
CA ARG A 330 -10.47 11.46 -1.79
C ARG A 330 -11.66 10.57 -1.47
N PHE A 331 -11.38 9.45 -0.84
CA PHE A 331 -12.36 8.45 -0.42
C PHE A 331 -11.98 7.85 0.93
N ASN A 332 -12.90 7.12 1.53
CA ASN A 332 -12.65 6.14 2.59
C ASN A 332 -12.59 4.76 1.96
N GLU A 333 -11.73 3.89 2.49
CA GLU A 333 -11.49 2.57 1.93
C GLU A 333 -11.38 1.52 3.03
N MET A 334 -12.04 0.39 2.77
CA MET A 334 -11.91 -0.85 3.52
C MET A 334 -11.51 -1.95 2.54
N GLU A 335 -10.54 -2.77 2.93
CA GLU A 335 -10.04 -3.87 2.10
C GLU A 335 -9.80 -5.10 2.96
N TYR A 336 -10.19 -6.25 2.43
CA TYR A 336 -10.02 -7.55 3.07
C TYR A 336 -9.39 -8.56 2.13
N ALA A 337 -8.50 -9.37 2.69
CA ALA A 337 -7.79 -10.46 2.05
C ALA A 337 -8.50 -11.79 2.37
N LEU A 338 -9.20 -12.37 1.40
CA LEU A 338 -9.95 -13.61 1.54
C LEU A 338 -9.14 -14.82 1.04
N PRO A 339 -9.42 -16.05 1.52
CA PRO A 339 -8.98 -17.23 0.80
C PRO A 339 -9.41 -17.13 -0.67
N PHE A 340 -8.49 -17.37 -1.60
CA PHE A 340 -8.70 -17.10 -3.03
C PHE A 340 -10.02 -17.62 -3.58
N GLY A 341 -10.40 -18.87 -3.20
CA GLY A 341 -11.63 -19.50 -3.68
C GLY A 341 -12.93 -18.90 -3.13
N SER A 342 -12.88 -18.12 -2.03
CA SER A 342 -14.09 -17.54 -1.41
C SER A 342 -14.49 -16.19 -2.04
N GLY A 343 -13.63 -15.59 -2.84
CA GLY A 343 -13.85 -14.26 -3.40
C GLY A 343 -15.11 -14.12 -4.25
N PRO A 344 -15.35 -14.99 -5.25
CA PRO A 344 -16.51 -14.85 -6.13
C PRO A 344 -17.85 -14.88 -5.39
N GLU A 345 -17.99 -15.71 -4.35
CA GLU A 345 -19.21 -15.79 -3.53
C GLU A 345 -19.38 -14.53 -2.69
N ALA A 346 -18.31 -14.05 -2.03
CA ALA A 346 -18.33 -12.82 -1.26
C ALA A 346 -18.72 -11.60 -2.13
N ILE A 347 -18.23 -11.52 -3.37
CA ILE A 347 -18.56 -10.43 -4.29
C ILE A 347 -20.06 -10.48 -4.69
N ARG A 348 -20.62 -11.66 -4.94
CA ARG A 348 -22.07 -11.82 -5.22
C ARG A 348 -22.89 -11.38 -4.00
N GLU A 349 -22.52 -11.81 -2.80
CA GLU A 349 -23.21 -11.43 -1.56
C GLU A 349 -23.14 -9.91 -1.31
N ILE A 350 -22.01 -9.26 -1.59
CA ILE A 350 -21.88 -7.79 -1.52
C ILE A 350 -22.82 -7.12 -2.52
N ARG A 351 -22.91 -7.62 -3.74
CA ARG A 351 -23.87 -7.11 -4.75
C ARG A 351 -25.29 -7.22 -4.25
N ASP A 352 -25.68 -8.40 -3.80
CA ASP A 352 -27.04 -8.69 -3.34
C ASP A 352 -27.45 -7.77 -2.18
N VAL A 353 -26.56 -7.53 -1.24
CA VAL A 353 -26.83 -6.63 -0.10
C VAL A 353 -26.92 -5.16 -0.53
N ILE A 354 -26.09 -4.71 -1.47
CA ILE A 354 -26.19 -3.35 -2.01
C ILE A 354 -27.55 -3.14 -2.67
N GLU A 355 -28.02 -4.12 -3.46
CA GLU A 355 -29.32 -4.09 -4.12
C GLU A 355 -30.48 -4.15 -3.12
N ALA A 356 -30.45 -5.09 -2.17
CA ALA A 356 -31.47 -5.26 -1.15
C ALA A 356 -31.64 -4.04 -0.24
N LYS A 357 -30.54 -3.37 0.09
CA LYS A 357 -30.53 -2.15 0.91
C LYS A 357 -30.86 -0.89 0.10
N GLY A 358 -30.83 -0.95 -1.20
CA GLY A 358 -31.03 0.19 -2.08
C GLY A 358 -29.94 1.26 -1.92
N TRP A 359 -28.73 0.86 -1.51
CA TRP A 359 -27.63 1.81 -1.38
C TRP A 359 -27.17 2.32 -2.74
N THR A 360 -26.84 3.60 -2.81
CA THR A 360 -26.27 4.23 -3.99
C THR A 360 -24.76 4.38 -3.80
N ILE A 361 -23.99 3.44 -4.35
CA ILE A 361 -22.53 3.39 -4.21
C ILE A 361 -21.89 3.99 -5.47
N SER A 362 -21.18 5.10 -5.31
CA SER A 362 -20.59 5.89 -6.41
C SER A 362 -19.19 5.43 -6.82
N PHE A 363 -18.51 4.66 -5.96
CA PHE A 363 -17.17 4.13 -6.23
C PHE A 363 -17.22 2.66 -6.63
N PRO A 364 -16.28 2.21 -7.49
CA PRO A 364 -16.18 0.81 -7.82
C PRO A 364 -15.67 -0.02 -6.63
N LEU A 365 -16.04 -1.28 -6.61
CA LEU A 365 -15.39 -2.34 -5.88
C LEU A 365 -14.17 -2.78 -6.70
N GLU A 366 -13.03 -2.92 -6.05
CA GLU A 366 -11.78 -3.32 -6.67
C GLU A 366 -11.39 -4.71 -6.20
N VAL A 367 -10.97 -5.59 -7.13
CA VAL A 367 -10.57 -6.96 -6.83
C VAL A 367 -9.20 -7.25 -7.40
N ARG A 368 -8.32 -7.77 -6.53
CA ARG A 368 -6.96 -8.18 -6.83
C ARG A 368 -6.66 -9.56 -6.27
N CYS A 369 -5.49 -10.10 -6.57
CA CYS A 369 -5.02 -11.36 -5.98
C CYS A 369 -3.52 -11.31 -5.70
N ALA A 370 -3.07 -12.22 -4.81
CA ALA A 370 -1.66 -12.43 -4.53
C ALA A 370 -1.36 -13.91 -4.22
N ALA A 371 -0.10 -14.29 -4.44
CA ALA A 371 0.45 -15.54 -3.96
C ALA A 371 0.44 -15.61 -2.44
N ALA A 372 0.45 -16.83 -1.90
CA ALA A 372 0.77 -17.06 -0.51
C ALA A 372 2.22 -16.62 -0.22
N ASP A 373 2.43 -16.03 0.96
CA ASP A 373 3.76 -15.73 1.48
C ASP A 373 3.98 -16.36 2.87
N ASP A 374 5.20 -16.22 3.40
CA ASP A 374 5.65 -16.75 4.69
C ASP A 374 5.73 -15.67 5.79
N VAL A 375 5.30 -14.44 5.48
CA VAL A 375 5.40 -13.31 6.41
C VAL A 375 4.27 -13.39 7.45
N PRO A 376 4.56 -13.52 8.74
CA PRO A 376 3.57 -13.85 9.77
C PRO A 376 2.34 -12.95 9.83
N LEU A 377 2.51 -11.64 9.71
CA LEU A 377 1.41 -10.66 9.72
C LEU A 377 1.02 -10.15 8.32
N SER A 378 1.55 -10.77 7.26
CA SER A 378 1.06 -10.47 5.90
C SER A 378 -0.40 -10.89 5.77
N THR A 379 -1.16 -10.11 5.03
CA THR A 379 -2.55 -10.43 4.72
C THR A 379 -2.68 -11.71 3.89
N ALA A 380 -1.62 -12.10 3.15
CA ALA A 380 -1.52 -13.32 2.34
C ALA A 380 -0.74 -14.46 3.01
N THR A 381 -0.40 -14.34 4.32
CA THR A 381 0.38 -15.38 5.00
C THR A 381 -0.27 -16.75 4.88
N GLY A 382 0.48 -17.72 4.34
CA GLY A 382 0.12 -19.13 4.26
C GLY A 382 -0.99 -19.49 3.28
N ARG A 383 -1.52 -18.54 2.46
CA ARG A 383 -2.60 -18.83 1.50
C ARG A 383 -2.61 -17.90 0.31
N GLU A 384 -2.95 -18.45 -0.86
CA GLU A 384 -3.36 -17.63 -2.00
C GLU A 384 -4.57 -16.77 -1.63
N THR A 385 -4.53 -15.52 -2.02
CA THR A 385 -5.43 -14.51 -1.49
C THR A 385 -6.13 -13.74 -2.61
N MET A 386 -7.42 -13.49 -2.43
CA MET A 386 -8.18 -12.51 -3.20
C MET A 386 -8.49 -11.30 -2.33
N TYR A 387 -8.07 -10.14 -2.78
CA TYR A 387 -8.36 -8.86 -2.13
C TYR A 387 -9.63 -8.27 -2.68
N ILE A 388 -10.49 -7.79 -1.79
CA ILE A 388 -11.73 -7.08 -2.12
C ILE A 388 -11.69 -5.74 -1.39
N ALA A 389 -11.57 -4.67 -2.16
CA ALA A 389 -11.58 -3.30 -1.64
C ALA A 389 -12.89 -2.60 -1.99
N VAL A 390 -13.50 -1.98 -0.98
CA VAL A 390 -14.71 -1.18 -1.11
C VAL A 390 -14.44 0.26 -0.71
N HIS A 391 -15.02 1.19 -1.45
CA HIS A 391 -14.74 2.60 -1.35
C HIS A 391 -16.01 3.40 -1.10
N ARG A 392 -15.84 4.54 -0.42
CA ARG A 392 -16.92 5.53 -0.26
C ARG A 392 -16.34 6.93 -0.42
N PHE A 393 -17.01 7.79 -1.18
CA PHE A 393 -16.56 9.17 -1.34
C PHE A 393 -16.42 9.85 0.02
N ILE A 394 -15.36 10.67 0.19
CA ILE A 394 -15.01 11.25 1.49
C ILE A 394 -16.12 12.08 2.14
N LYS A 395 -17.08 12.59 1.35
CA LYS A 395 -18.22 13.38 1.84
C LYS A 395 -19.47 12.54 2.13
N GLU A 396 -19.44 11.24 1.87
CA GLU A 396 -20.54 10.33 2.11
C GLU A 396 -20.32 9.53 3.38
N ASP A 397 -21.40 9.17 4.07
CA ASP A 397 -21.34 8.25 5.20
C ASP A 397 -20.98 6.84 4.73
N PHE A 398 -20.00 6.25 5.35
CA PHE A 398 -19.53 4.89 5.06
C PHE A 398 -19.88 3.87 6.15
N ALA A 399 -20.32 4.32 7.32
CA ALA A 399 -20.35 3.47 8.52
C ALA A 399 -21.21 2.22 8.36
N GLU A 400 -22.47 2.35 7.93
CA GLU A 400 -23.35 1.19 7.74
C GLU A 400 -22.87 0.29 6.61
N TYR A 401 -22.47 0.88 5.47
CA TYR A 401 -21.98 0.14 4.31
C TYR A 401 -20.74 -0.70 4.66
N PHE A 402 -19.73 -0.07 5.27
CA PHE A 402 -18.51 -0.79 5.65
C PHE A 402 -18.79 -1.85 6.71
N ARG A 403 -19.59 -1.57 7.72
CA ARG A 403 -19.93 -2.56 8.75
C ARG A 403 -20.56 -3.83 8.15
N VAL A 404 -21.55 -3.68 7.28
CA VAL A 404 -22.25 -4.83 6.68
C VAL A 404 -21.35 -5.59 5.71
N VAL A 405 -20.56 -4.88 4.89
CA VAL A 405 -19.60 -5.52 3.99
C VAL A 405 -18.49 -6.21 4.78
N GLU A 406 -18.01 -5.60 5.87
CA GLU A 406 -17.04 -6.23 6.76
C GLU A 406 -17.54 -7.55 7.34
N GLU A 407 -18.82 -7.60 7.78
CA GLU A 407 -19.46 -8.83 8.26
C GLU A 407 -19.47 -9.92 7.19
N ILE A 408 -19.73 -9.58 5.93
CA ILE A 408 -19.66 -10.51 4.80
C ILE A 408 -18.22 -11.02 4.63
N LEU A 409 -17.25 -10.12 4.48
CA LEU A 409 -15.87 -10.47 4.22
C LEU A 409 -15.27 -11.33 5.36
N CYS A 410 -15.69 -11.08 6.61
CA CYS A 410 -15.27 -11.88 7.76
C CYS A 410 -15.85 -13.30 7.74
N ARG A 411 -17.14 -13.48 7.37
CA ARG A 411 -17.72 -14.82 7.22
C ARG A 411 -17.02 -15.65 6.15
N HIS A 412 -16.43 -15.00 5.15
CA HIS A 412 -15.62 -15.64 4.12
C HIS A 412 -14.13 -15.78 4.51
N GLY A 413 -13.80 -15.65 5.79
CA GLY A 413 -12.44 -15.84 6.31
C GLY A 413 -11.46 -14.70 5.96
N GLY A 414 -11.98 -13.49 5.77
CA GLY A 414 -11.20 -12.32 5.41
C GLY A 414 -10.29 -11.82 6.51
N ARG A 415 -9.05 -11.44 6.17
CA ARG A 415 -8.10 -10.69 7.00
C ARG A 415 -8.12 -9.22 6.60
N PRO A 416 -8.20 -8.27 7.53
CA PRO A 416 -8.19 -6.85 7.17
C PRO A 416 -6.82 -6.43 6.65
N HIS A 417 -6.80 -5.55 5.66
CA HIS A 417 -5.57 -4.84 5.29
C HIS A 417 -5.24 -3.82 6.38
N TRP A 418 -4.03 -3.89 6.97
CA TRP A 418 -3.63 -3.11 8.14
C TRP A 418 -3.74 -1.58 8.02
N GLY A 419 -3.57 -1.06 6.82
CA GLY A 419 -3.68 0.37 6.52
C GLY A 419 -5.08 0.85 6.15
N LYS A 420 -6.07 -0.05 6.05
CA LYS A 420 -7.44 0.26 5.62
C LYS A 420 -8.40 0.23 6.81
N ILE A 421 -9.59 0.80 6.66
CA ILE A 421 -10.59 0.84 7.73
C ILE A 421 -11.05 -0.57 8.07
N HIS A 422 -10.98 -0.95 9.35
CA HIS A 422 -11.49 -2.20 9.87
C HIS A 422 -11.87 -2.05 11.36
N THR A 423 -12.69 -2.97 11.87
CA THR A 423 -13.12 -2.98 13.26
C THR A 423 -12.61 -4.20 14.04
N ARG A 424 -11.67 -4.97 13.46
CA ARG A 424 -11.15 -6.21 14.08
C ARG A 424 -10.48 -5.93 15.41
N THR A 425 -10.78 -6.78 16.39
CA THR A 425 -10.21 -6.79 17.75
C THR A 425 -8.96 -7.67 17.81
N ALA A 426 -8.16 -7.52 18.85
CA ALA A 426 -6.98 -8.36 19.10
C ALA A 426 -7.32 -9.85 19.12
N ALA A 427 -8.41 -10.25 19.77
CA ALA A 427 -8.84 -11.66 19.83
C ALA A 427 -9.17 -12.24 18.46
N GLU A 428 -9.89 -11.49 17.62
CA GLU A 428 -10.20 -11.91 16.26
C GLU A 428 -8.97 -11.97 15.36
N LEU A 429 -7.99 -11.09 15.57
CA LEU A 429 -6.72 -11.10 14.83
C LEU A 429 -5.84 -12.29 15.24
N ASP A 430 -5.83 -12.66 16.51
CA ASP A 430 -5.13 -13.85 17.01
C ASP A 430 -5.67 -15.14 16.36
N GLU A 431 -6.99 -15.24 16.16
CA GLU A 431 -7.61 -16.35 15.43
C GLU A 431 -7.25 -16.37 13.93
N LEU A 432 -7.02 -15.20 13.32
CA LEU A 432 -6.77 -15.06 11.89
C LEU A 432 -5.31 -15.27 11.49
N TYR A 433 -4.36 -14.95 12.38
CA TYR A 433 -2.94 -14.97 12.09
C TYR A 433 -2.22 -16.01 12.97
N PRO A 434 -1.74 -17.13 12.40
CA PRO A 434 -1.18 -18.24 13.19
C PRO A 434 0.00 -17.89 14.10
N ARG A 435 0.74 -16.81 13.76
CA ARG A 435 1.91 -16.35 14.52
C ARG A 435 1.67 -14.97 15.19
N PHE A 436 0.41 -14.65 15.51
CA PHE A 436 0.08 -13.38 16.15
C PHE A 436 0.67 -13.25 17.56
N ALA A 437 0.60 -14.33 18.34
CA ALA A 437 1.19 -14.38 19.69
C ALA A 437 2.73 -14.20 19.63
N ASP A 438 3.43 -14.86 18.69
CA ASP A 438 4.88 -14.71 18.50
C ASP A 438 5.27 -13.26 18.22
N PHE A 439 4.44 -12.55 17.42
CA PHE A 439 4.63 -11.13 17.15
C PHE A 439 4.45 -10.26 18.40
N CYS A 440 3.44 -10.52 19.21
CA CYS A 440 3.21 -9.81 20.48
C CYS A 440 4.38 -10.04 21.47
N ASP A 441 4.92 -11.25 21.51
CA ASP A 441 6.09 -11.59 22.33
C ASP A 441 7.35 -10.88 21.82
N LEU A 442 7.57 -10.85 20.51
CA LEU A 442 8.66 -10.07 19.91
C LEU A 442 8.56 -8.58 20.23
N ARG A 443 7.35 -7.99 20.08
CA ARG A 443 7.10 -6.60 20.46
C ARG A 443 7.48 -6.33 21.91
N SER A 444 7.06 -7.21 22.83
CA SER A 444 7.36 -7.07 24.26
C SER A 444 8.84 -7.16 24.57
N ARG A 445 9.62 -7.95 23.79
CA ARG A 445 11.08 -8.05 23.93
C ARG A 445 11.82 -6.84 23.36
N LEU A 446 11.40 -6.33 22.18
CA LEU A 446 12.09 -5.26 21.49
C LEU A 446 11.70 -3.86 22.00
N ASP A 447 10.46 -3.70 22.43
CA ASP A 447 9.91 -2.44 22.93
C ASP A 447 9.08 -2.64 24.22
N PRO A 448 9.74 -3.02 25.33
CA PRO A 448 9.03 -3.33 26.59
C PRO A 448 8.28 -2.10 27.16
N GLY A 449 8.66 -0.89 26.77
CA GLY A 449 8.00 0.35 27.15
C GLY A 449 6.80 0.72 26.27
N ALA A 450 6.56 -0.03 25.19
CA ALA A 450 5.58 0.28 24.14
C ALA A 450 5.74 1.72 23.58
N MET A 451 6.98 2.18 23.50
CA MET A 451 7.35 3.51 23.02
C MET A 451 6.89 3.73 21.56
N PHE A 452 7.05 2.71 20.72
CA PHE A 452 6.68 2.80 19.29
C PHE A 452 5.19 2.51 19.04
N GLY A 453 4.38 2.35 20.09
CA GLY A 453 2.94 2.17 20.00
C GLY A 453 2.13 3.47 19.97
N ASN A 454 0.84 3.33 19.71
CA ASN A 454 -0.19 4.33 19.93
C ASN A 454 -1.50 3.64 20.34
N ARG A 455 -2.56 4.40 20.64
CA ARG A 455 -3.84 3.83 21.08
C ARG A 455 -4.42 2.79 20.11
N PHE A 456 -4.25 2.99 18.81
CA PHE A 456 -4.74 2.06 17.79
C PHE A 456 -3.94 0.75 17.81
N THR A 457 -2.61 0.84 17.76
CA THR A 457 -1.77 -0.37 17.79
C THR A 457 -1.87 -1.12 19.12
N ASP A 458 -2.08 -0.39 20.24
CA ASP A 458 -2.33 -1.01 21.55
C ASP A 458 -3.67 -1.75 21.59
N SER A 459 -4.70 -1.28 20.88
CA SER A 459 -5.98 -2.01 20.77
C SER A 459 -5.86 -3.30 19.95
N LEU A 460 -4.87 -3.38 19.06
CA LEU A 460 -4.63 -4.57 18.23
C LEU A 460 -3.72 -5.61 18.92
N PHE A 461 -2.65 -5.15 19.58
CA PHE A 461 -1.58 -6.02 20.08
C PHE A 461 -1.48 -6.05 21.61
N GLY A 462 -2.37 -5.36 22.31
CA GLY A 462 -2.23 -5.15 23.74
C GLY A 462 -1.18 -4.10 24.09
N VAL A 463 -1.10 -3.74 25.35
CA VAL A 463 -0.03 -2.89 25.92
C VAL A 463 0.91 -3.80 26.67
N ALA A 464 2.19 -3.82 26.27
CA ALA A 464 3.19 -4.59 27.02
C ALA A 464 3.22 -4.15 28.50
N GLY A 465 2.98 -5.08 29.40
CA GLY A 465 3.16 -4.85 30.84
C GLY A 465 2.04 -4.11 31.58
N ARG A 466 0.82 -4.04 31.05
CA ARG A 466 -0.36 -3.58 31.85
C ARG A 466 -1.43 -4.64 31.91
#